data_20cd4e1587b895f14415b08b283f3b95
#
_entry.id   20cd4e1587b895f14415b08b283f3b95
#
_cell.length_a   1.000
_cell.length_b   1.000
_cell.length_c   1.000
_cell.angle_alpha   90.00
_cell.angle_beta   90.00
_cell.angle_gamma   90.00
#
_symmetry.space_group_name_H-M   'P 1'
#
loop_
_entity.id
_entity.type
_entity.pdbx_description
1 polymer ?
#
loop_
_entity_poly.entity_id
_entity_poly.type
_entity_poly.pdbx_seq_one_letter_code
_entity_poly.pdbx_strand_id
1 'polypeptide(L)'
;APMHDLAAVLVLDEHDEGYQEERTPTWHARDVALERARRAGVPCVLVSPCPTLEALAWGTLLPPSRQAERLGWPVVDVVDRRDEDPGRAGLYSPLLVERLRAGGRVLCVLNRVGRARLLACVRCGELARCERCGASTAEDEKGTLTCRHCGLERPLVCLACHATTFKNLRAGISRAREELEALAGEPVVEVSAKTTAEDLPLARVYVGTEAVLHQVPDAAVVAFLDLDQELLAPRYRAAEQAMALVARAARLLGGRTDGGRLVLQTRLPQHEVVTA
;
A
#
# COMPACT_ATOMS: atom_id res chain seq x y z
N ALA A 1 16.37 -22.43 14.94
CA ALA A 1 17.03 -23.67 15.29
C ALA A 1 18.54 -23.45 15.34
N PRO A 2 19.29 -24.11 16.23
CA PRO A 2 20.76 -24.08 16.21
C PRO A 2 21.25 -24.73 14.90
N MET A 3 22.18 -24.06 14.22
CA MET A 3 22.89 -24.61 13.06
C MET A 3 24.38 -24.70 13.43
N HIS A 4 24.97 -25.87 13.20
CA HIS A 4 26.41 -26.06 13.28
C HIS A 4 27.03 -25.54 11.98
N ASP A 5 28.24 -24.99 12.06
CA ASP A 5 29.03 -24.53 10.91
C ASP A 5 28.30 -23.48 10.03
N LEU A 6 27.72 -22.48 10.66
CA LEU A 6 27.07 -21.38 9.98
C LEU A 6 28.09 -20.61 9.11
N ALA A 7 27.89 -20.55 7.80
CA ALA A 7 28.77 -19.87 6.86
C ALA A 7 28.30 -18.47 6.46
N ALA A 8 26.98 -18.23 6.46
CA ALA A 8 26.36 -16.93 6.19
C ALA A 8 24.91 -16.91 6.69
N VAL A 9 24.35 -15.72 6.84
CA VAL A 9 22.94 -15.50 7.13
C VAL A 9 22.35 -14.63 6.02
N LEU A 10 21.25 -15.08 5.40
CA LEU A 10 20.48 -14.30 4.43
C LEU A 10 19.08 -14.08 4.99
N VAL A 11 18.64 -12.83 5.02
CA VAL A 11 17.27 -12.45 5.36
C VAL A 11 16.62 -11.87 4.11
N LEU A 12 15.66 -12.59 3.56
CA LEU A 12 14.91 -12.19 2.37
C LEU A 12 13.70 -11.38 2.81
N ASP A 13 13.43 -10.30 2.08
CA ASP A 13 12.30 -9.39 2.39
C ASP A 13 12.34 -8.88 3.83
N GLU A 14 13.50 -8.35 4.24
CA GLU A 14 13.74 -7.91 5.62
C GLU A 14 12.73 -6.83 6.10
N HIS A 15 12.04 -6.18 5.14
CA HIS A 15 10.98 -5.20 5.38
C HIS A 15 9.62 -5.82 5.74
N ASP A 16 9.48 -7.16 5.62
CA ASP A 16 8.19 -7.83 5.88
C ASP A 16 7.84 -7.78 7.37
N GLU A 17 6.63 -7.29 7.67
CA GLU A 17 6.12 -7.21 9.05
C GLU A 17 5.99 -8.59 9.72
N GLY A 18 5.93 -9.67 8.95
CA GLY A 18 5.94 -11.04 9.45
C GLY A 18 7.18 -11.41 10.26
N TYR A 19 8.27 -10.62 10.16
CA TYR A 19 9.45 -10.78 10.99
C TYR A 19 9.32 -10.18 12.40
N GLN A 20 8.26 -9.40 12.66
CA GLN A 20 8.00 -8.79 13.96
C GLN A 20 7.15 -9.72 14.84
N GLU A 21 7.66 -10.13 15.99
CA GLU A 21 6.83 -10.76 17.04
C GLU A 21 6.18 -9.66 17.89
N GLU A 22 4.85 -9.63 17.89
CA GLU A 22 4.08 -8.62 18.64
C GLU A 22 3.78 -9.03 20.08
N ARG A 23 3.91 -10.32 20.39
CA ARG A 23 3.67 -10.85 21.73
C ARG A 23 4.87 -10.59 22.63
N THR A 24 4.62 -10.41 23.91
CA THR A 24 5.69 -10.22 24.92
C THR A 24 6.46 -11.52 25.20
N PRO A 25 7.81 -11.52 25.12
CA PRO A 25 8.67 -10.41 24.75
C PRO A 25 8.66 -10.13 23.25
N THR A 26 8.55 -8.85 22.87
CA THR A 26 8.63 -8.42 21.46
C THR A 26 10.04 -8.53 20.93
N TRP A 27 10.21 -9.00 19.70
CA TRP A 27 11.50 -9.09 19.03
C TRP A 27 11.29 -9.12 17.51
N HIS A 28 12.33 -8.73 16.79
CA HIS A 28 12.33 -8.78 15.32
C HIS A 28 13.29 -9.88 14.85
N ALA A 29 12.83 -10.77 13.96
CA ALA A 29 13.64 -11.90 13.49
C ALA A 29 14.92 -11.46 12.75
N ARG A 30 14.89 -10.32 12.05
CA ARG A 30 16.07 -9.69 11.45
C ARG A 30 17.13 -9.42 12.50
N ASP A 31 16.79 -8.82 13.63
CA ASP A 31 17.76 -8.45 14.68
C ASP A 31 18.38 -9.69 15.32
N VAL A 32 17.58 -10.74 15.51
CA VAL A 32 18.08 -12.06 15.94
C VAL A 32 19.04 -12.66 14.91
N ALA A 33 18.73 -12.55 13.63
CA ALA A 33 19.57 -13.04 12.53
C ALA A 33 20.91 -12.30 12.47
N LEU A 34 20.90 -10.97 12.63
CA LEU A 34 22.07 -10.11 12.69
C LEU A 34 22.97 -10.48 13.87
N GLU A 35 22.40 -10.63 15.07
CA GLU A 35 23.17 -11.01 16.26
C GLU A 35 23.77 -12.43 16.17
N ARG A 36 23.05 -13.35 15.54
CA ARG A 36 23.58 -14.71 15.28
C ARG A 36 24.78 -14.68 14.33
N ALA A 37 24.69 -13.93 13.24
CA ALA A 37 25.79 -13.78 12.28
C ALA A 37 27.00 -13.14 12.97
N ARG A 38 26.79 -12.09 13.76
CA ARG A 38 27.83 -11.41 14.53
C ARG A 38 28.55 -12.36 15.49
N ARG A 39 27.79 -13.19 16.26
CA ARG A 39 28.38 -14.17 17.20
C ARG A 39 29.15 -15.28 16.50
N ALA A 40 28.69 -15.69 15.32
CA ALA A 40 29.35 -16.73 14.53
C ALA A 40 30.54 -16.18 13.70
N GLY A 41 30.73 -14.86 13.63
CA GLY A 41 31.77 -14.23 12.81
C GLY A 41 31.57 -14.42 11.31
N VAL A 42 30.30 -14.53 10.84
CA VAL A 42 29.96 -14.79 9.44
C VAL A 42 29.21 -13.60 8.82
N PRO A 43 29.24 -13.48 7.47
CA PRO A 43 28.49 -12.44 6.78
C PRO A 43 26.97 -12.55 7.01
N CYS A 44 26.31 -11.39 7.08
CA CYS A 44 24.85 -11.29 7.05
C CYS A 44 24.43 -10.38 5.89
N VAL A 45 23.49 -10.85 5.07
CA VAL A 45 22.94 -10.12 3.93
C VAL A 45 21.44 -9.94 4.14
N LEU A 46 20.99 -8.69 4.15
CA LEU A 46 19.59 -8.32 4.16
C LEU A 46 19.18 -7.98 2.72
N VAL A 47 18.12 -8.60 2.22
CA VAL A 47 17.62 -8.40 0.85
C VAL A 47 16.24 -7.78 0.91
N SER A 48 16.06 -6.64 0.23
CA SER A 48 14.78 -5.94 0.16
C SER A 48 14.69 -5.07 -1.09
N PRO A 49 13.52 -4.97 -1.75
CA PRO A 49 13.26 -3.96 -2.78
C PRO A 49 13.03 -2.56 -2.17
N CYS A 50 12.69 -2.49 -0.88
CA CYS A 50 12.44 -1.27 -0.10
C CYS A 50 13.05 -1.44 1.30
N PRO A 51 14.39 -1.31 1.44
CA PRO A 51 15.06 -1.53 2.71
C PRO A 51 14.51 -0.64 3.82
N THR A 52 14.33 -1.22 5.02
CA THR A 52 13.92 -0.46 6.21
C THR A 52 15.02 0.49 6.66
N LEU A 53 14.65 1.55 7.40
CA LEU A 53 15.62 2.50 7.96
C LEU A 53 16.61 1.81 8.89
N GLU A 54 16.17 0.79 9.62
CA GLU A 54 17.03 -0.02 10.48
C GLU A 54 18.07 -0.81 9.68
N ALA A 55 17.66 -1.41 8.55
CA ALA A 55 18.59 -2.12 7.68
C ALA A 55 19.63 -1.18 7.06
N LEU A 56 19.20 0.00 6.62
CA LEU A 56 20.08 1.05 6.09
C LEU A 56 21.06 1.59 7.15
N ALA A 57 20.62 1.70 8.40
CA ALA A 57 21.47 2.13 9.50
C ALA A 57 22.48 1.05 9.94
N TRP A 58 22.15 -0.23 9.72
CA TRP A 58 22.98 -1.34 10.14
C TRP A 58 24.11 -1.67 9.16
N GLY A 59 23.85 -1.64 7.86
CA GLY A 59 24.74 -2.19 6.85
C GLY A 59 25.12 -1.23 5.74
N THR A 60 25.95 -1.72 4.82
CA THR A 60 26.30 -1.00 3.59
C THR A 60 25.31 -1.37 2.51
N LEU A 61 24.63 -0.36 1.94
CA LEU A 61 23.70 -0.57 0.84
C LEU A 61 24.46 -0.95 -0.44
N LEU A 62 24.07 -2.05 -1.05
CA LEU A 62 24.55 -2.52 -2.35
C LEU A 62 23.39 -2.46 -3.37
N PRO A 63 23.11 -1.28 -3.95
CA PRO A 63 22.01 -1.14 -4.90
C PRO A 63 22.36 -1.80 -6.24
N PRO A 64 21.36 -2.31 -6.98
CA PRO A 64 21.55 -2.70 -8.37
C PRO A 64 21.91 -1.46 -9.22
N SER A 65 22.38 -1.69 -10.45
CA SER A 65 22.52 -0.58 -11.39
C SER A 65 21.13 0.04 -11.67
N ARG A 66 21.10 1.35 -11.97
CA ARG A 66 19.84 2.04 -12.33
C ARG A 66 19.10 1.38 -13.50
N GLN A 67 19.85 0.76 -14.42
CA GLN A 67 19.26 0.03 -15.54
C GLN A 67 18.59 -1.25 -15.05
N ALA A 68 19.25 -2.03 -14.21
CA ALA A 68 18.71 -3.27 -13.65
C ALA A 68 17.48 -2.98 -12.78
N GLU A 69 17.52 -1.92 -11.98
CA GLU A 69 16.40 -1.47 -11.16
C GLU A 69 15.18 -1.13 -12.03
N ARG A 70 15.37 -0.30 -13.06
CA ARG A 70 14.28 0.06 -13.99
C ARG A 70 13.70 -1.12 -14.76
N LEU A 71 14.51 -2.12 -15.07
CA LEU A 71 14.06 -3.34 -15.74
C LEU A 71 13.36 -4.30 -14.78
N GLY A 72 13.72 -4.25 -13.51
CA GLY A 72 13.12 -5.07 -12.45
C GLY A 72 11.72 -4.61 -12.00
N TRP A 73 11.33 -3.36 -12.33
CA TRP A 73 10.03 -2.82 -12.01
C TRP A 73 9.05 -2.91 -13.20
N PRO A 74 7.74 -3.16 -12.96
CA PRO A 74 6.72 -3.05 -14.00
C PRO A 74 6.56 -1.60 -14.46
N VAL A 75 5.73 -1.39 -15.46
CA VAL A 75 5.29 -0.04 -15.81
C VAL A 75 4.32 0.46 -14.75
N VAL A 76 4.63 1.61 -14.14
CA VAL A 76 3.79 2.26 -13.13
C VAL A 76 3.01 3.41 -13.78
N ASP A 77 1.69 3.31 -13.71
CA ASP A 77 0.76 4.35 -14.18
C ASP A 77 0.21 5.09 -12.94
N VAL A 78 0.63 6.32 -12.71
CA VAL A 78 0.10 7.16 -11.63
C VAL A 78 -1.10 7.94 -12.14
N VAL A 79 -2.25 7.73 -11.51
CA VAL A 79 -3.50 8.43 -11.82
C VAL A 79 -3.72 9.52 -10.78
N ASP A 80 -3.53 10.77 -11.21
CA ASP A 80 -3.80 11.96 -10.39
C ASP A 80 -5.31 12.21 -10.30
N ARG A 81 -5.84 12.16 -9.09
CA ARG A 81 -7.27 12.34 -8.81
C ARG A 81 -7.60 13.65 -8.12
N ARG A 82 -6.69 14.64 -8.10
CA ARG A 82 -6.90 15.91 -7.41
C ARG A 82 -8.05 16.71 -8.01
N ASP A 83 -8.17 16.70 -9.34
CA ASP A 83 -9.20 17.45 -10.06
C ASP A 83 -10.56 16.76 -10.10
N GLU A 84 -10.67 15.53 -9.60
CA GLU A 84 -11.93 14.82 -9.53
C GLU A 84 -12.77 15.27 -8.33
N ASP A 85 -14.07 15.53 -8.56
CA ASP A 85 -15.03 15.82 -7.47
C ASP A 85 -15.10 14.63 -6.51
N PRO A 86 -14.69 14.79 -5.23
CA PRO A 86 -14.70 13.71 -4.24
C PRO A 86 -16.10 13.10 -4.02
N GLY A 87 -17.13 13.82 -4.44
CA GLY A 87 -18.53 13.44 -4.25
C GLY A 87 -19.16 12.67 -5.40
N ARG A 88 -18.58 12.79 -6.59
CA ARG A 88 -19.12 12.24 -7.85
C ARG A 88 -18.18 11.24 -8.50
N ALA A 89 -16.87 11.37 -8.27
CA ALA A 89 -15.88 10.46 -8.81
C ALA A 89 -16.07 9.06 -8.20
N GLY A 90 -16.22 8.06 -9.07
CA GLY A 90 -16.20 6.64 -8.70
C GLY A 90 -14.79 6.20 -8.24
N LEU A 91 -14.67 4.96 -7.80
CA LEU A 91 -13.36 4.37 -7.42
C LEU A 91 -12.47 4.06 -8.63
N TYR A 92 -13.03 3.98 -9.82
CA TYR A 92 -12.38 3.44 -11.01
C TYR A 92 -12.09 4.56 -12.01
N SER A 93 -10.80 4.84 -12.22
CA SER A 93 -10.37 5.79 -13.24
C SER A 93 -10.63 5.25 -14.66
N PRO A 94 -10.76 6.14 -15.66
CA PRO A 94 -10.88 5.72 -17.07
C PRO A 94 -9.74 4.81 -17.52
N LEU A 95 -8.50 5.07 -17.05
CA LEU A 95 -7.35 4.22 -17.33
C LEU A 95 -7.54 2.80 -16.80
N LEU A 96 -8.01 2.65 -15.54
CA LEU A 96 -8.26 1.33 -14.97
C LEU A 96 -9.37 0.60 -15.74
N VAL A 97 -10.43 1.29 -16.13
CA VAL A 97 -11.50 0.71 -16.95
C VAL A 97 -10.97 0.22 -18.31
N GLU A 98 -10.07 0.97 -18.92
CA GLU A 98 -9.37 0.54 -20.16
C GLU A 98 -8.57 -0.75 -19.90
N ARG A 99 -7.82 -0.83 -18.80
CA ARG A 99 -7.04 -2.03 -18.44
C ARG A 99 -7.93 -3.24 -18.15
N LEU A 100 -9.07 -3.05 -17.49
CA LEU A 100 -10.06 -4.11 -17.29
C LEU A 100 -10.56 -4.71 -18.61
N ARG A 101 -10.72 -3.87 -19.64
CA ARG A 101 -11.17 -4.30 -20.97
C ARG A 101 -10.07 -4.92 -21.82
N ALA A 102 -8.83 -4.59 -21.58
CA ALA A 102 -7.68 -5.12 -22.31
C ALA A 102 -7.43 -6.62 -22.07
N GLY A 103 -8.06 -7.22 -21.07
CA GLY A 103 -7.89 -8.62 -20.71
C GLY A 103 -6.76 -8.85 -19.69
N GLY A 104 -6.49 -10.13 -19.38
CA GLY A 104 -5.55 -10.51 -18.34
C GLY A 104 -6.15 -10.43 -16.93
N ARG A 105 -5.43 -10.99 -15.95
CA ARG A 105 -5.88 -10.98 -14.55
C ARG A 105 -5.65 -9.62 -13.91
N VAL A 106 -6.69 -9.08 -13.27
CA VAL A 106 -6.68 -7.76 -12.64
C VAL A 106 -6.94 -7.89 -11.14
N LEU A 107 -6.05 -7.34 -10.33
CA LEU A 107 -6.18 -7.27 -8.88
C LEU A 107 -6.43 -5.82 -8.47
N CYS A 108 -7.55 -5.57 -7.81
CA CYS A 108 -7.89 -4.26 -7.26
C CYS A 108 -7.67 -4.25 -5.74
N VAL A 109 -6.72 -3.45 -5.27
CA VAL A 109 -6.39 -3.32 -3.84
C VAL A 109 -7.19 -2.16 -3.26
N LEU A 110 -7.95 -2.46 -2.20
CA LEU A 110 -8.74 -1.49 -1.46
C LEU A 110 -8.69 -1.80 0.03
N ASN A 111 -7.71 -1.25 0.73
CA ASN A 111 -7.52 -1.45 2.16
C ASN A 111 -8.41 -0.52 2.97
N ARG A 112 -9.41 -1.07 3.68
CA ARG A 112 -10.39 -0.27 4.42
C ARG A 112 -10.56 -0.62 5.90
N VAL A 113 -10.04 -1.75 6.33
CA VAL A 113 -10.20 -2.21 7.71
C VAL A 113 -9.14 -1.56 8.59
N GLY A 114 -9.60 -0.75 9.58
CA GLY A 114 -8.71 -0.13 10.59
C GLY A 114 -7.87 1.05 10.13
N ARG A 115 -7.98 1.50 8.85
CA ARG A 115 -7.15 2.54 8.26
C ARG A 115 -7.84 3.90 8.20
N ALA A 116 -7.17 4.89 7.64
CA ALA A 116 -7.62 6.29 7.65
C ALA A 116 -9.05 6.47 7.14
N ARG A 117 -9.85 7.23 7.89
CA ARG A 117 -11.09 7.81 7.37
C ARG A 117 -10.71 9.08 6.63
N LEU A 118 -10.56 8.99 5.32
CA LEU A 118 -10.21 10.17 4.53
C LEU A 118 -11.42 11.08 4.39
N LEU A 119 -11.24 12.31 4.85
CA LEU A 119 -12.19 13.41 4.65
C LEU A 119 -11.62 14.32 3.55
N ALA A 120 -12.41 14.64 2.54
CA ALA A 120 -12.05 15.62 1.53
C ALA A 120 -12.98 16.84 1.62
N CYS A 121 -12.42 18.01 1.44
CA CYS A 121 -13.19 19.26 1.35
C CYS A 121 -14.11 19.21 0.13
N VAL A 122 -15.41 19.47 0.34
CA VAL A 122 -16.40 19.46 -0.76
C VAL A 122 -16.12 20.56 -1.78
N ARG A 123 -15.51 21.67 -1.37
CA ARG A 123 -15.28 22.84 -2.23
C ARG A 123 -14.05 22.71 -3.11
N CYS A 124 -12.92 22.23 -2.59
CA CYS A 124 -11.64 22.21 -3.31
C CYS A 124 -11.00 20.81 -3.44
N GLY A 125 -11.61 19.77 -2.86
CA GLY A 125 -11.09 18.41 -2.93
C GLY A 125 -9.90 18.11 -2.00
N GLU A 126 -9.35 19.12 -1.29
CA GLU A 126 -8.19 18.94 -0.41
C GLU A 126 -8.49 17.96 0.72
N LEU A 127 -7.57 17.04 0.97
CA LEU A 127 -7.70 16.06 2.04
C LEU A 127 -7.48 16.71 3.42
N ALA A 128 -8.29 16.30 4.41
CA ALA A 128 -8.15 16.77 5.78
C ALA A 128 -6.95 16.07 6.45
N ARG A 129 -5.75 16.62 6.24
CA ARG A 129 -4.49 16.15 6.83
C ARG A 129 -4.14 16.92 8.10
N CYS A 130 -3.40 16.28 8.98
CA CYS A 130 -2.82 16.91 10.15
C CYS A 130 -1.66 17.82 9.73
N GLU A 131 -1.70 19.08 10.14
CA GLU A 131 -0.63 20.06 9.84
C GLU A 131 0.69 19.78 10.57
N ARG A 132 0.65 18.98 11.66
CA ARG A 132 1.85 18.59 12.42
C ARG A 132 2.58 17.36 11.85
N CYS A 133 1.83 16.32 11.47
CA CYS A 133 2.45 15.03 11.10
C CYS A 133 1.99 14.50 9.74
N GLY A 134 1.16 15.23 9.00
CA GLY A 134 0.69 14.84 7.67
C GLY A 134 -0.36 13.74 7.63
N ALA A 135 -0.57 12.98 8.71
CA ALA A 135 -1.54 11.89 8.76
C ALA A 135 -2.99 12.39 8.57
N SER A 136 -3.89 11.49 8.18
CA SER A 136 -5.32 11.83 8.08
C SER A 136 -5.91 12.24 9.42
N THR A 137 -6.88 13.18 9.39
CA THR A 137 -7.68 13.54 10.54
C THR A 137 -9.07 12.96 10.45
N ALA A 138 -9.71 12.73 11.59
CA ALA A 138 -11.09 12.28 11.71
C ALA A 138 -11.93 13.36 12.35
N GLU A 139 -13.17 13.54 11.87
CA GLU A 139 -14.16 14.39 12.51
C GLU A 139 -14.75 13.66 13.73
N ASP A 140 -14.82 14.34 14.85
CA ASP A 140 -15.50 13.91 16.06
C ASP A 140 -16.98 14.37 16.09
N GLU A 141 -17.72 13.97 17.13
CA GLU A 141 -19.13 14.34 17.31
C GLU A 141 -19.36 15.84 17.55
N LYS A 142 -18.29 16.56 17.88
CA LYS A 142 -18.35 18.02 18.16
C LYS A 142 -17.98 18.85 16.93
N GLY A 143 -17.72 18.23 15.78
CA GLY A 143 -17.28 18.93 14.58
C GLY A 143 -15.83 19.42 14.65
N THR A 144 -14.96 18.70 15.38
CA THR A 144 -13.54 18.97 15.49
C THR A 144 -12.77 17.91 14.71
N LEU A 145 -11.71 18.31 14.02
CA LEU A 145 -10.78 17.38 13.35
C LEU A 145 -9.70 16.96 14.34
N THR A 146 -9.65 15.67 14.64
CA THR A 146 -8.67 15.07 15.54
C THR A 146 -7.70 14.17 14.76
N CYS A 147 -6.41 14.35 14.97
CA CYS A 147 -5.39 13.46 14.44
C CYS A 147 -5.15 12.27 15.37
N ARG A 148 -5.45 11.07 14.92
CA ARG A 148 -5.25 9.84 15.72
C ARG A 148 -3.78 9.45 15.91
N HIS A 149 -2.87 10.02 15.10
CA HIS A 149 -1.45 9.74 15.21
C HIS A 149 -0.76 10.58 16.28
N CYS A 150 -0.99 11.92 16.29
CA CYS A 150 -0.29 12.83 17.19
C CYS A 150 -1.17 13.57 18.18
N GLY A 151 -2.48 13.30 18.19
CA GLY A 151 -3.44 13.91 19.11
C GLY A 151 -3.79 15.38 18.82
N LEU A 152 -3.29 15.98 17.72
CA LEU A 152 -3.61 17.35 17.38
C LEU A 152 -5.11 17.50 17.07
N GLU A 153 -5.74 18.48 17.70
CA GLU A 153 -7.13 18.86 17.44
C GLU A 153 -7.19 20.23 16.78
N ARG A 154 -8.10 20.40 15.83
CA ARG A 154 -8.35 21.68 15.18
C ARG A 154 -9.80 21.80 14.71
N PRO A 155 -10.31 23.02 14.48
CA PRO A 155 -11.63 23.23 13.92
C PRO A 155 -11.82 22.53 12.57
N LEU A 156 -13.07 22.17 12.24
CA LEU A 156 -13.46 21.59 10.95
C LEU A 156 -13.38 22.66 9.84
N VAL A 157 -12.17 23.07 9.49
CA VAL A 157 -11.90 24.10 8.47
C VAL A 157 -10.85 23.56 7.48
N CYS A 158 -11.11 23.72 6.20
CA CYS A 158 -10.16 23.36 5.15
C CYS A 158 -8.95 24.31 5.16
N LEU A 159 -7.75 23.78 5.21
CA LEU A 159 -6.53 24.59 5.23
C LEU A 159 -6.28 25.31 3.90
N ALA A 160 -6.80 24.80 2.79
CA ALA A 160 -6.59 25.37 1.46
C ALA A 160 -7.62 26.46 1.09
N CYS A 161 -8.91 26.25 1.39
CA CYS A 161 -9.98 27.16 0.93
C CYS A 161 -10.91 27.68 2.04
N HIS A 162 -10.62 27.36 3.30
CA HIS A 162 -11.37 27.76 4.49
C HIS A 162 -12.85 27.32 4.55
N ALA A 163 -13.27 26.41 3.67
CA ALA A 163 -14.61 25.82 3.76
C ALA A 163 -14.72 24.88 4.96
N THR A 164 -15.94 24.74 5.50
CA THR A 164 -16.23 23.91 6.69
C THR A 164 -16.95 22.61 6.36
N THR A 165 -17.20 22.35 5.08
CA THR A 165 -17.93 21.15 4.63
C THR A 165 -16.96 20.11 4.08
N PHE A 166 -16.96 18.94 4.71
CA PHE A 166 -16.16 17.81 4.31
C PHE A 166 -17.03 16.60 3.94
N LYS A 167 -16.53 15.77 3.07
CA LYS A 167 -17.14 14.52 2.68
C LYS A 167 -16.20 13.36 2.98
N ASN A 168 -16.77 12.29 3.54
CA ASN A 168 -16.05 11.06 3.77
C ASN A 168 -15.89 10.30 2.44
N LEU A 169 -14.66 10.03 2.05
CA LEU A 169 -14.33 9.25 0.84
C LEU A 169 -14.53 7.75 1.10
N ARG A 170 -15.77 7.34 1.44
CA ARG A 170 -16.08 5.93 1.66
C ARG A 170 -16.83 5.33 0.48
N ALA A 171 -16.28 4.29 -0.13
CA ALA A 171 -17.09 3.22 -0.74
C ALA A 171 -16.87 1.92 0.05
N GLY A 172 -17.86 1.10 0.36
CA GLY A 172 -17.67 -0.24 0.96
C GLY A 172 -17.04 -1.20 -0.07
N ILE A 173 -16.32 -2.25 0.38
CA ILE A 173 -15.75 -3.27 -0.54
C ILE A 173 -16.87 -3.91 -1.36
N SER A 174 -18.01 -4.23 -0.77
CA SER A 174 -19.15 -4.82 -1.47
C SER A 174 -19.68 -3.93 -2.60
N ARG A 175 -19.82 -2.62 -2.35
CA ARG A 175 -20.21 -1.67 -3.39
C ARG A 175 -19.14 -1.53 -4.47
N ALA A 176 -17.86 -1.50 -4.06
CA ALA A 176 -16.73 -1.50 -4.99
C ALA A 176 -16.78 -2.74 -5.90
N ARG A 177 -17.06 -3.91 -5.34
CA ARG A 177 -17.21 -5.15 -6.11
C ARG A 177 -18.34 -5.06 -7.13
N GLU A 178 -19.54 -4.64 -6.70
CA GLU A 178 -20.70 -4.51 -7.60
C GLU A 178 -20.45 -3.55 -8.78
N GLU A 179 -19.85 -2.39 -8.48
CA GLU A 179 -19.45 -1.43 -9.52
C GLU A 179 -18.39 -2.03 -10.45
N LEU A 180 -17.44 -2.80 -9.94
CA LEU A 180 -16.38 -3.44 -10.71
C LEU A 180 -16.93 -4.57 -11.60
N GLU A 181 -17.90 -5.36 -11.09
CA GLU A 181 -18.62 -6.38 -11.88
C GLU A 181 -19.35 -5.75 -13.08
N ALA A 182 -20.02 -4.61 -12.84
CA ALA A 182 -20.70 -3.89 -13.91
C ALA A 182 -19.71 -3.34 -14.98
N LEU A 183 -18.51 -2.89 -14.56
CA LEU A 183 -17.49 -2.38 -15.46
C LEU A 183 -16.75 -3.49 -16.23
N ALA A 184 -16.50 -4.61 -15.57
CA ALA A 184 -15.81 -5.77 -16.13
C ALA A 184 -16.72 -6.63 -17.01
N GLY A 185 -18.04 -6.59 -16.78
CA GLY A 185 -19.03 -7.44 -17.46
C GLY A 185 -18.94 -8.93 -17.04
N GLU A 186 -18.32 -9.22 -15.91
CA GLU A 186 -18.10 -10.58 -15.40
C GLU A 186 -18.03 -10.60 -13.87
N PRO A 187 -18.19 -11.78 -13.22
CA PRO A 187 -18.09 -11.89 -11.78
C PRO A 187 -16.73 -11.47 -11.23
N VAL A 188 -16.73 -10.75 -10.10
CA VAL A 188 -15.56 -10.30 -9.38
C VAL A 188 -15.46 -11.03 -8.03
N VAL A 189 -14.30 -11.60 -7.75
CA VAL A 189 -14.03 -12.30 -6.49
C VAL A 189 -13.52 -11.33 -5.44
N GLU A 190 -14.19 -11.30 -4.29
CA GLU A 190 -13.73 -10.55 -3.13
C GLU A 190 -12.72 -11.39 -2.32
N VAL A 191 -11.55 -10.80 -2.02
CA VAL A 191 -10.48 -11.44 -1.25
C VAL A 191 -10.25 -10.66 0.03
N SER A 192 -10.27 -11.36 1.15
CA SER A 192 -10.03 -10.81 2.48
C SER A 192 -9.00 -11.64 3.24
N ALA A 193 -8.54 -11.15 4.39
CA ALA A 193 -7.63 -11.90 5.26
C ALA A 193 -8.20 -13.26 5.75
N LYS A 194 -9.52 -13.47 5.62
CA LYS A 194 -10.20 -14.74 5.98
C LYS A 194 -10.26 -15.73 4.83
N THR A 195 -10.03 -15.28 3.60
CA THR A 195 -9.99 -16.14 2.41
C THR A 195 -8.71 -16.94 2.44
N THR A 196 -8.76 -18.24 2.14
CA THR A 196 -7.55 -19.06 1.97
C THR A 196 -7.25 -19.23 0.48
N ALA A 197 -5.99 -19.41 0.13
CA ALA A 197 -5.60 -19.59 -1.27
C ALA A 197 -6.26 -20.86 -1.90
N GLU A 198 -6.52 -21.89 -1.09
CA GLU A 198 -7.14 -23.14 -1.52
C GLU A 198 -8.65 -22.97 -1.84
N ASP A 199 -9.32 -22.04 -1.14
CA ASP A 199 -10.74 -21.75 -1.32
C ASP A 199 -10.99 -20.62 -2.33
N LEU A 200 -9.94 -20.07 -2.94
CA LEU A 200 -10.06 -18.91 -3.83
C LEU A 200 -10.59 -19.35 -5.21
N PRO A 201 -11.80 -18.91 -5.62
CA PRO A 201 -12.31 -19.22 -6.95
C PRO A 201 -11.40 -18.65 -8.04
N LEU A 202 -11.24 -19.39 -9.13
CA LEU A 202 -10.56 -18.87 -10.32
C LEU A 202 -11.41 -17.78 -10.98
N ALA A 203 -10.87 -16.59 -11.08
CA ALA A 203 -11.49 -15.44 -11.74
C ALA A 203 -10.44 -14.62 -12.48
N ARG A 204 -10.92 -13.75 -13.34
CA ARG A 204 -10.07 -12.77 -14.02
C ARG A 204 -9.90 -11.49 -13.18
N VAL A 205 -10.92 -11.12 -12.43
CA VAL A 205 -10.91 -9.88 -11.63
C VAL A 205 -11.11 -10.19 -10.17
N TYR A 206 -10.23 -9.66 -9.34
CA TYR A 206 -10.28 -9.76 -7.89
C TYR A 206 -10.27 -8.37 -7.27
N VAL A 207 -11.01 -8.21 -6.17
CA VAL A 207 -10.97 -6.99 -5.36
C VAL A 207 -10.84 -7.37 -3.89
N GLY A 208 -10.01 -6.67 -3.15
CA GLY A 208 -9.86 -6.96 -1.74
C GLY A 208 -8.86 -6.06 -1.03
N THR A 209 -8.54 -6.45 0.20
CA THR A 209 -7.47 -5.82 0.96
C THR A 209 -6.11 -6.26 0.41
N GLU A 210 -5.02 -5.92 1.10
CA GLU A 210 -3.68 -6.42 0.79
C GLU A 210 -3.61 -7.95 0.65
N ALA A 211 -4.57 -8.68 1.24
CA ALA A 211 -4.68 -10.12 1.13
C ALA A 211 -4.71 -10.60 -0.34
N VAL A 212 -5.26 -9.80 -1.27
CA VAL A 212 -5.27 -10.12 -2.69
C VAL A 212 -3.87 -10.27 -3.28
N LEU A 213 -2.90 -9.51 -2.77
CA LEU A 213 -1.50 -9.57 -3.19
C LEU A 213 -0.74 -10.79 -2.64
N HIS A 214 -1.31 -11.48 -1.65
CA HIS A 214 -0.71 -12.66 -1.04
C HIS A 214 -1.33 -13.97 -1.54
N GLN A 215 -2.60 -13.93 -1.93
CA GLN A 215 -3.37 -15.14 -2.22
C GLN A 215 -3.51 -15.41 -3.72
N VAL A 216 -3.42 -14.37 -4.55
CA VAL A 216 -3.48 -14.54 -6.01
C VAL A 216 -2.05 -14.61 -6.55
N PRO A 217 -1.68 -15.69 -7.29
CA PRO A 217 -0.28 -15.97 -7.59
C PRO A 217 0.32 -15.11 -8.72
N ASP A 218 -0.50 -14.54 -9.60
CA ASP A 218 -0.06 -13.75 -10.74
C ASP A 218 -1.08 -12.68 -11.12
N ALA A 219 -0.67 -11.65 -11.84
CA ALA A 219 -1.52 -10.60 -12.36
C ALA A 219 -0.93 -9.97 -13.63
N ALA A 220 -1.80 -9.49 -14.52
CA ALA A 220 -1.42 -8.59 -15.61
C ALA A 220 -1.51 -7.13 -15.17
N VAL A 221 -2.45 -6.83 -14.27
CA VAL A 221 -2.65 -5.48 -13.70
C VAL A 221 -2.88 -5.59 -12.20
N VAL A 222 -2.19 -4.75 -11.43
CA VAL A 222 -2.52 -4.48 -10.03
C VAL A 222 -2.88 -3.01 -9.91
N ALA A 223 -4.03 -2.72 -9.31
CA ALA A 223 -4.51 -1.35 -9.14
C ALA A 223 -4.79 -1.04 -7.66
N PHE A 224 -4.12 -0.04 -7.11
CA PHE A 224 -4.49 0.57 -5.84
C PHE A 224 -5.61 1.57 -6.09
N LEU A 225 -6.83 1.25 -5.66
CA LEU A 225 -8.01 2.07 -5.92
C LEU A 225 -8.02 3.39 -5.13
N ASP A 226 -7.34 3.41 -4.00
CA ASP A 226 -7.21 4.56 -3.11
C ASP A 226 -5.91 4.42 -2.29
N LEU A 227 -4.78 4.73 -2.92
CA LEU A 227 -3.46 4.63 -2.28
C LEU A 227 -3.32 5.60 -1.11
N ASP A 228 -4.06 6.71 -1.12
CA ASP A 228 -3.98 7.73 -0.07
C ASP A 228 -4.35 7.18 1.31
N GLN A 229 -5.13 6.11 1.39
CA GLN A 229 -5.45 5.44 2.66
C GLN A 229 -4.22 4.80 3.31
N GLU A 230 -3.28 4.33 2.50
CA GLU A 230 -2.00 3.80 2.97
C GLU A 230 -1.04 4.93 3.34
N LEU A 231 -0.90 5.91 2.44
CA LEU A 231 0.01 7.03 2.60
C LEU A 231 -0.31 7.88 3.83
N LEU A 232 -1.60 8.07 4.13
CA LEU A 232 -2.09 8.90 5.24
C LEU A 232 -2.55 8.08 6.46
N ALA A 233 -2.25 6.79 6.51
CA ALA A 233 -2.60 5.96 7.65
C ALA A 233 -2.00 6.55 8.95
N PRO A 234 -2.78 6.64 10.05
CA PRO A 234 -2.31 7.23 11.30
C PRO A 234 -1.42 6.23 12.08
N ARG A 235 -0.31 5.84 11.49
CA ARG A 235 0.66 4.89 12.04
C ARG A 235 2.09 5.34 11.75
N TYR A 236 3.01 4.95 12.60
CA TYR A 236 4.40 5.40 12.61
C TYR A 236 5.15 5.17 11.28
N ARG A 237 4.92 4.01 10.62
CA ARG A 237 5.63 3.62 9.40
C ARG A 237 4.74 3.60 8.17
N ALA A 238 3.78 4.52 8.07
CA ALA A 238 2.80 4.51 6.98
C ALA A 238 3.46 4.52 5.59
N ALA A 239 4.46 5.37 5.37
CA ALA A 239 5.17 5.46 4.09
C ALA A 239 5.97 4.19 3.77
N GLU A 240 6.71 3.62 4.74
CA GLU A 240 7.47 2.37 4.55
C GLU A 240 6.53 1.20 4.22
N GLN A 241 5.41 1.09 4.94
CA GLN A 241 4.42 0.04 4.71
C GLN A 241 3.69 0.20 3.37
N ALA A 242 3.38 1.45 2.97
CA ALA A 242 2.82 1.72 1.65
C ALA A 242 3.81 1.33 0.53
N MET A 243 5.10 1.66 0.68
CA MET A 243 6.15 1.25 -0.26
C MET A 243 6.28 -0.28 -0.31
N ALA A 244 6.24 -0.97 0.82
CA ALA A 244 6.28 -2.43 0.88
C ALA A 244 5.12 -3.08 0.10
N LEU A 245 3.91 -2.53 0.22
CA LEU A 245 2.75 -2.99 -0.55
C LEU A 245 2.91 -2.74 -2.05
N VAL A 246 3.41 -1.57 -2.44
CA VAL A 246 3.72 -1.23 -3.84
C VAL A 246 4.79 -2.18 -4.40
N ALA A 247 5.85 -2.45 -3.65
CA ALA A 247 6.90 -3.38 -4.04
C ALA A 247 6.38 -4.82 -4.18
N ARG A 248 5.50 -5.26 -3.28
CA ARG A 248 4.85 -6.57 -3.39
C ARG A 248 3.99 -6.68 -4.64
N ALA A 249 3.19 -5.66 -4.94
CA ALA A 249 2.40 -5.59 -6.17
C ALA A 249 3.29 -5.63 -7.42
N ALA A 250 4.40 -4.90 -7.41
CA ALA A 250 5.38 -4.93 -8.50
C ALA A 250 5.95 -6.32 -8.75
N ARG A 251 6.24 -7.09 -7.69
CA ARG A 251 6.74 -8.48 -7.82
C ARG A 251 5.74 -9.43 -8.48
N LEU A 252 4.44 -9.26 -8.21
CA LEU A 252 3.40 -10.06 -8.87
C LEU A 252 3.29 -9.78 -10.37
N LEU A 253 3.67 -8.57 -10.77
CA LEU A 253 3.60 -8.11 -12.16
C LEU A 253 4.87 -8.45 -12.96
N GLY A 254 5.96 -8.80 -12.27
CA GLY A 254 7.26 -8.99 -12.88
C GLY A 254 7.95 -7.70 -13.28
N GLY A 255 9.02 -7.81 -14.06
CA GLY A 255 9.78 -6.69 -14.57
C GLY A 255 9.10 -6.00 -15.77
N ARG A 256 9.76 -4.95 -16.26
CA ARG A 256 9.24 -4.12 -17.36
C ARG A 256 8.96 -4.89 -18.65
N THR A 257 9.73 -5.93 -18.91
CA THR A 257 9.60 -6.79 -20.10
C THR A 257 8.45 -7.78 -20.02
N ASP A 258 7.94 -8.06 -18.83
CA ASP A 258 6.85 -9.03 -18.62
C ASP A 258 5.47 -8.43 -18.95
N GLY A 259 5.42 -7.11 -19.19
CA GLY A 259 4.22 -6.40 -19.66
C GLY A 259 3.19 -6.09 -18.58
N GLY A 260 3.46 -6.45 -17.32
CA GLY A 260 2.61 -6.14 -16.19
C GLY A 260 2.48 -4.63 -15.92
N ARG A 261 1.33 -4.21 -15.38
CA ARG A 261 1.07 -2.79 -15.10
C ARG A 261 0.59 -2.58 -13.67
N LEU A 262 1.23 -1.62 -13.02
CA LEU A 262 0.85 -1.15 -11.69
C LEU A 262 0.13 0.20 -11.82
N VAL A 263 -1.13 0.26 -11.38
CA VAL A 263 -1.94 1.49 -11.41
C VAL A 263 -2.07 2.04 -9.99
N LEU A 264 -1.57 3.24 -9.76
CA LEU A 264 -1.65 3.93 -8.48
C LEU A 264 -2.63 5.10 -8.60
N GLN A 265 -3.82 4.97 -8.03
CA GLN A 265 -4.80 6.07 -7.97
C GLN A 265 -4.59 6.85 -6.68
N THR A 266 -4.28 8.16 -6.78
CA THR A 266 -3.93 8.99 -5.64
C THR A 266 -4.29 10.46 -5.86
N ARG A 267 -4.60 11.18 -4.77
CA ARG A 267 -4.67 12.64 -4.69
C ARG A 267 -3.35 13.26 -4.22
N LEU A 268 -2.35 12.42 -3.97
CA LEU A 268 -1.02 12.81 -3.50
C LEU A 268 0.08 12.36 -4.48
N PRO A 269 0.03 12.75 -5.77
CA PRO A 269 0.97 12.25 -6.78
C PRO A 269 2.42 12.70 -6.52
N GLN A 270 2.63 13.69 -5.63
CA GLN A 270 3.96 14.16 -5.23
C GLN A 270 4.45 13.55 -3.92
N HIS A 271 3.72 12.57 -3.36
CA HIS A 271 4.16 11.88 -2.15
C HIS A 271 5.42 11.06 -2.43
N GLU A 272 6.35 11.01 -1.47
CA GLU A 272 7.64 10.31 -1.63
C GLU A 272 7.51 8.86 -2.10
N VAL A 273 6.54 8.11 -1.61
CA VAL A 273 6.24 6.72 -2.04
C VAL A 273 5.82 6.64 -3.51
N VAL A 274 5.23 7.68 -4.06
CA VAL A 274 4.75 7.71 -5.47
C VAL A 274 5.84 8.15 -6.42
N THR A 275 6.79 8.96 -5.93
CA THR A 275 7.87 9.55 -6.74
C THR A 275 9.19 8.80 -6.64
N ALA A 276 9.32 7.88 -5.68
CA ALA A 276 10.50 7.02 -5.53
C ALA A 276 10.58 6.00 -6.67
#